data_fcd3155ce744a323fd2bfd65a13671b3
#
_entry.id   fcd3155ce744a323fd2bfd65a13671b3
#
_cell.length_a   1.000
_cell.length_b   1.000
_cell.length_c   1.000
_cell.angle_alpha   90.00
_cell.angle_beta   90.00
_cell.angle_gamma   90.00
#
_symmetry.space_group_name_H-M   'P 1'
#
loop_
_entity.id
_entity.type
_entity.pdbx_description
1 polymer ?
#
loop_
_entity_poly.entity_id
_entity_poly.type
_entity_poly.pdbx_seq_one_letter_code
_entity_poly.pdbx_strand_id
1 'polypeptide(L)'
;LVFTIGVALFLIAPTAVFAGGQGESAAQSAPTEEMTPPDEILVSPQWVSEHSEEIVLIDYARERADFQEGHLPGATWLPREVAWDEVDGVNGMLPAPETVAADLGEAGVSHDKTVVVYDAGHGLWSSRLFWALEYLGHSDVHLLDGGIKAWKQAGFELTDEVTVPDRADFEPRLREALLVKQDYLLENIENEDFAILDVRSPEEYSGEEKRSERNGHIPNAVNVNWTKNRPEGGGESFRPVEELAAVYEEILEGKEGPAVTLCQTGVRGAHTYVALRVLGHEDARLYDGSWEEWGNDPDTPIAQDG
;
A
#
# COMPACT_ATOMS: atom_id res chain seq x y z
N LEU A 1 66.01 -39.31 64.18
CA LEU A 1 64.54 -39.13 64.25
C LEU A 1 64.15 -38.03 63.22
N VAL A 2 63.65 -38.47 62.13
CA VAL A 2 63.19 -37.57 61.05
C VAL A 2 61.68 -37.58 61.07
N PHE A 3 61.05 -36.45 61.32
CA PHE A 3 59.61 -36.25 61.19
C PHE A 3 59.29 -35.74 59.83
N THR A 4 58.56 -36.54 59.05
CA THR A 4 58.01 -36.15 57.76
C THR A 4 56.60 -35.60 58.01
N ILE A 5 56.40 -34.33 57.70
CA ILE A 5 55.07 -33.68 57.71
C ILE A 5 54.48 -33.85 56.32
N GLY A 6 53.39 -34.62 56.27
CA GLY A 6 52.59 -34.74 54.98
C GLY A 6 51.65 -33.54 54.84
N VAL A 7 51.79 -32.82 53.76
CA VAL A 7 50.85 -31.76 53.34
C VAL A 7 49.75 -32.41 52.49
N ALA A 8 48.55 -32.41 53.01
CA ALA A 8 47.35 -32.79 52.23
C ALA A 8 46.87 -31.62 51.35
N LEU A 9 46.97 -31.83 50.06
CA LEU A 9 46.46 -30.85 49.05
C LEU A 9 44.95 -31.09 48.85
N PHE A 10 44.11 -30.18 49.34
CA PHE A 10 42.69 -30.17 48.99
C PHE A 10 42.52 -29.58 47.60
N LEU A 11 42.13 -30.40 46.62
CA LEU A 11 41.66 -29.96 45.31
C LEU A 11 40.21 -29.45 45.43
N ILE A 12 40.05 -28.14 45.37
CA ILE A 12 38.74 -27.51 45.23
C ILE A 12 38.40 -27.50 43.74
N ALA A 13 37.40 -28.29 43.34
CA ALA A 13 36.85 -28.26 42.00
C ALA A 13 35.99 -27.00 41.83
N PRO A 14 36.10 -26.22 40.73
CA PRO A 14 35.21 -25.13 40.49
C PRO A 14 33.84 -25.65 40.01
N THR A 15 32.77 -25.31 40.72
CA THR A 15 31.39 -25.46 40.30
C THR A 15 31.16 -24.55 39.11
N ALA A 16 30.95 -25.10 37.93
CA ALA A 16 30.48 -24.37 36.76
C ALA A 16 29.02 -23.95 36.99
N VAL A 17 28.82 -22.65 37.15
CA VAL A 17 27.49 -22.04 37.09
C VAL A 17 27.10 -22.02 35.60
N PHE A 18 26.15 -22.84 35.20
CA PHE A 18 25.47 -22.72 33.91
C PHE A 18 24.60 -21.46 33.97
N ALA A 19 25.10 -20.37 33.42
CA ALA A 19 24.26 -19.26 33.00
C ALA A 19 23.49 -19.70 31.78
N GLY A 20 22.16 -19.91 31.92
CA GLY A 20 21.25 -20.13 30.82
C GLY A 20 21.20 -18.84 29.96
N GLY A 21 21.97 -18.83 28.89
CA GLY A 21 21.78 -17.87 27.82
C GLY A 21 20.49 -18.21 27.09
N GLN A 22 19.46 -17.38 27.27
CA GLN A 22 18.36 -17.32 26.33
C GLN A 22 18.96 -16.84 25.00
N GLY A 23 19.09 -17.76 24.05
CA GLY A 23 19.38 -17.43 22.68
C GLY A 23 18.15 -16.68 22.13
N GLU A 24 18.22 -15.36 22.08
CA GLU A 24 17.42 -14.60 21.15
C GLU A 24 17.80 -15.12 19.75
N SER A 25 16.89 -15.90 19.19
CA SER A 25 16.90 -16.20 17.77
C SER A 25 16.67 -14.86 17.06
N ALA A 26 17.75 -14.21 16.63
CA ALA A 26 17.65 -13.16 15.65
C ALA A 26 17.01 -13.83 14.41
N ALA A 27 15.72 -13.59 14.23
CA ALA A 27 15.08 -13.81 12.96
C ALA A 27 15.89 -12.98 11.96
N GLN A 28 16.65 -13.66 11.09
CA GLN A 28 17.23 -13.01 9.93
C GLN A 28 16.06 -12.51 9.12
N SER A 29 15.82 -11.19 9.18
CA SER A 29 14.95 -10.52 8.23
C SER A 29 15.48 -10.89 6.84
N ALA A 30 14.63 -11.52 6.03
CA ALA A 30 14.93 -11.69 4.61
C ALA A 30 15.29 -10.29 4.05
N PRO A 31 16.24 -10.21 3.09
CA PRO A 31 16.53 -8.94 2.46
C PRO A 31 15.21 -8.39 1.92
N THR A 32 14.85 -7.19 2.35
CA THR A 32 13.74 -6.43 1.78
C THR A 32 14.14 -6.14 0.35
N GLU A 33 13.54 -6.83 -0.61
CA GLU A 33 13.71 -6.50 -2.02
C GLU A 33 13.32 -5.04 -2.22
N GLU A 34 14.08 -4.30 -3.01
CA GLU A 34 13.79 -2.89 -3.31
C GLU A 34 12.41 -2.83 -4.00
N MET A 35 11.60 -1.82 -3.65
CA MET A 35 10.31 -1.58 -4.29
C MET A 35 10.53 -1.06 -5.72
N THR A 36 9.50 -1.20 -6.57
CA THR A 36 9.50 -0.65 -7.93
C THR A 36 10.05 0.79 -7.95
N PRO A 37 11.03 1.11 -8.80
CA PRO A 37 11.56 2.46 -8.92
C PRO A 37 10.48 3.48 -9.29
N PRO A 38 10.55 4.73 -8.80
CA PRO A 38 9.52 5.74 -9.01
C PRO A 38 9.16 5.99 -10.47
N ASP A 39 10.14 6.00 -11.36
CA ASP A 39 10.00 6.24 -12.80
C ASP A 39 9.48 5.02 -13.59
N GLU A 40 9.38 3.87 -12.94
CA GLU A 40 8.86 2.64 -13.53
C GLU A 40 7.43 2.29 -13.05
N ILE A 41 6.90 2.98 -12.02
CA ILE A 41 5.58 2.67 -11.45
C ILE A 41 4.46 2.83 -12.48
N LEU A 42 4.49 3.90 -13.28
CA LEU A 42 3.47 4.19 -14.28
C LEU A 42 3.94 3.75 -15.66
N VAL A 43 3.25 2.77 -16.25
CA VAL A 43 3.58 2.25 -17.57
C VAL A 43 2.54 2.66 -18.62
N SER A 44 2.99 2.83 -19.86
CA SER A 44 2.14 3.20 -20.97
C SER A 44 1.43 1.97 -21.60
N PRO A 45 0.32 2.17 -22.35
CA PRO A 45 -0.28 1.10 -23.14
C PRO A 45 0.68 0.43 -24.11
N GLN A 46 1.60 1.19 -24.69
CA GLN A 46 2.62 0.66 -25.59
C GLN A 46 3.55 -0.31 -24.86
N TRP A 47 4.05 0.08 -23.66
CA TRP A 47 4.90 -0.76 -22.82
C TRP A 47 4.20 -2.08 -22.46
N VAL A 48 2.94 -2.02 -22.00
CA VAL A 48 2.15 -3.22 -21.67
C VAL A 48 1.99 -4.15 -22.89
N SER A 49 1.73 -3.58 -24.08
CA SER A 49 1.60 -4.36 -25.31
C SER A 49 2.91 -5.07 -25.68
N GLU A 50 4.06 -4.42 -25.47
CA GLU A 50 5.37 -4.97 -25.80
C GLU A 50 5.82 -6.08 -24.82
N HIS A 51 5.34 -6.05 -23.57
CA HIS A 51 5.71 -7.00 -22.50
C HIS A 51 4.60 -8.00 -22.16
N SER A 52 3.52 -8.05 -22.91
CA SER A 52 2.30 -8.81 -22.59
C SER A 52 2.51 -10.31 -22.30
N GLU A 53 3.56 -10.93 -22.84
CA GLU A 53 3.90 -12.34 -22.62
C GLU A 53 4.76 -12.56 -21.35
N GLU A 54 5.28 -11.49 -20.76
CA GLU A 54 6.25 -11.54 -19.62
C GLU A 54 5.62 -11.12 -18.29
N ILE A 55 4.45 -10.48 -18.33
CA ILE A 55 3.79 -9.87 -17.17
C ILE A 55 2.55 -10.65 -16.72
N VAL A 56 2.19 -10.52 -15.46
CA VAL A 56 0.86 -10.83 -14.94
C VAL A 56 0.01 -9.56 -15.04
N LEU A 57 -0.97 -9.56 -15.91
CA LEU A 57 -1.84 -8.42 -16.15
C LEU A 57 -3.17 -8.59 -15.41
N ILE A 58 -3.49 -7.64 -14.51
CA ILE A 58 -4.68 -7.70 -13.65
C ILE A 58 -5.66 -6.58 -13.98
N ASP A 59 -6.88 -6.96 -14.36
CA ASP A 59 -8.04 -6.09 -14.44
C ASP A 59 -8.72 -6.05 -13.07
N TYR A 60 -8.54 -4.94 -12.34
CA TYR A 60 -8.96 -4.88 -10.96
C TYR A 60 -10.20 -4.01 -10.75
N ALA A 61 -11.16 -4.55 -10.00
CA ALA A 61 -12.37 -3.89 -9.51
C ALA A 61 -13.32 -3.34 -10.59
N ARG A 62 -13.12 -3.71 -11.87
CA ARG A 62 -14.15 -3.46 -12.87
C ARG A 62 -15.32 -4.43 -12.67
N GLU A 63 -16.51 -4.03 -13.10
CA GLU A 63 -17.65 -4.95 -13.11
C GLU A 63 -17.33 -6.18 -13.98
N ARG A 64 -17.67 -7.37 -13.50
CA ARG A 64 -17.35 -8.61 -14.22
C ARG A 64 -18.00 -8.66 -15.61
N ALA A 65 -19.18 -8.04 -15.78
CA ALA A 65 -19.84 -7.93 -17.07
C ALA A 65 -19.02 -7.08 -18.05
N ASP A 66 -18.46 -5.94 -17.58
CA ASP A 66 -17.62 -5.07 -18.41
C ASP A 66 -16.31 -5.76 -18.84
N PHE A 67 -15.72 -6.57 -17.92
CA PHE A 67 -14.56 -7.41 -18.25
C PHE A 67 -14.91 -8.43 -19.35
N GLN A 68 -16.07 -9.08 -19.26
CA GLN A 68 -16.55 -10.06 -20.24
C GLN A 68 -16.89 -9.44 -21.60
N GLU A 69 -17.33 -8.18 -21.62
CA GLU A 69 -17.55 -7.44 -22.88
C GLU A 69 -16.24 -7.05 -23.58
N GLY A 70 -15.19 -6.79 -22.77
CA GLY A 70 -13.88 -6.46 -23.31
C GLY A 70 -12.87 -6.06 -22.27
N HIS A 71 -11.71 -6.68 -22.37
CA HIS A 71 -10.56 -6.45 -21.50
C HIS A 71 -9.25 -6.47 -22.31
N LEU A 72 -8.14 -6.12 -21.68
CA LEU A 72 -6.82 -6.21 -22.30
C LEU A 72 -6.44 -7.68 -22.54
N PRO A 73 -5.89 -8.03 -23.71
CA PRO A 73 -5.46 -9.41 -23.99
C PRO A 73 -4.52 -9.95 -22.90
N GLY A 74 -4.80 -11.15 -22.42
CA GLY A 74 -4.02 -11.79 -21.36
C GLY A 74 -4.39 -11.40 -19.92
N ALA A 75 -5.29 -10.43 -19.73
CA ALA A 75 -5.65 -9.98 -18.40
C ALA A 75 -6.48 -11.01 -17.62
N THR A 76 -6.21 -11.09 -16.31
CA THR A 76 -7.02 -11.80 -15.31
C THR A 76 -7.85 -10.79 -14.52
N TRP A 77 -9.13 -11.09 -14.35
CA TRP A 77 -10.04 -10.25 -13.58
C TRP A 77 -9.99 -10.58 -12.09
N LEU A 78 -9.86 -9.53 -11.26
CA LEU A 78 -10.02 -9.63 -9.80
C LEU A 78 -11.10 -8.66 -9.32
N PRO A 79 -12.01 -9.11 -8.42
CA PRO A 79 -13.00 -8.24 -7.80
C PRO A 79 -12.34 -7.30 -6.78
N ARG A 80 -13.02 -6.19 -6.47
CA ARG A 80 -12.52 -5.21 -5.50
C ARG A 80 -12.32 -5.81 -4.10
N GLU A 81 -13.09 -6.81 -3.73
CA GLU A 81 -13.08 -7.49 -2.43
C GLU A 81 -11.73 -8.16 -2.12
N VAL A 82 -10.88 -8.38 -3.13
CA VAL A 82 -9.50 -8.88 -2.92
C VAL A 82 -8.67 -7.92 -2.06
N ALA A 83 -8.81 -6.61 -2.22
CA ALA A 83 -8.05 -5.64 -1.43
C ALA A 83 -8.93 -4.55 -0.78
N TRP A 84 -10.24 -4.75 -0.72
CA TRP A 84 -11.19 -3.80 -0.14
C TRP A 84 -12.45 -4.53 0.31
N ASP A 85 -12.58 -4.82 1.61
CA ASP A 85 -13.71 -5.54 2.18
C ASP A 85 -14.09 -4.96 3.55
N GLU A 86 -15.11 -5.48 4.19
CA GLU A 86 -15.43 -5.17 5.59
C GLU A 86 -14.60 -6.08 6.50
N VAL A 87 -13.79 -5.47 7.38
CA VAL A 87 -13.02 -6.18 8.41
C VAL A 87 -13.34 -5.57 9.77
N ASP A 88 -13.75 -6.39 10.72
CA ASP A 88 -14.10 -5.98 12.10
C ASP A 88 -15.14 -4.84 12.18
N GLY A 89 -16.03 -4.76 11.19
CA GLY A 89 -17.08 -3.74 11.11
C GLY A 89 -16.64 -2.42 10.47
N VAL A 90 -15.42 -2.35 9.95
CA VAL A 90 -14.89 -1.20 9.19
C VAL A 90 -14.89 -1.53 7.70
N ASN A 91 -15.61 -0.74 6.91
CA ASN A 91 -15.64 -0.92 5.46
C ASN A 91 -14.36 -0.39 4.80
N GLY A 92 -13.87 -1.10 3.81
CA GLY A 92 -12.76 -0.65 2.97
C GLY A 92 -11.39 -1.07 3.45
N MET A 93 -11.33 -1.89 4.48
CA MET A 93 -10.07 -2.45 4.98
C MET A 93 -9.48 -3.50 4.04
N LEU A 94 -8.17 -3.67 4.13
CA LEU A 94 -7.49 -4.79 3.49
C LEU A 94 -7.84 -6.08 4.23
N PRO A 95 -8.31 -7.14 3.54
CA PRO A 95 -8.49 -8.46 4.16
C PRO A 95 -7.18 -9.04 4.71
N ALA A 96 -7.28 -10.15 5.46
CA ALA A 96 -6.10 -10.83 6.00
C ALA A 96 -5.06 -11.12 4.90
N PRO A 97 -3.77 -10.84 5.13
CA PRO A 97 -2.72 -10.98 4.12
C PRO A 97 -2.70 -12.34 3.42
N GLU A 98 -2.97 -13.41 4.14
CA GLU A 98 -3.02 -14.77 3.60
C GLU A 98 -4.18 -14.98 2.62
N THR A 99 -5.32 -14.30 2.87
CA THR A 99 -6.49 -14.35 1.98
C THR A 99 -6.18 -13.62 0.67
N VAL A 100 -5.66 -12.39 0.78
CA VAL A 100 -5.26 -11.59 -0.40
C VAL A 100 -4.20 -12.32 -1.22
N ALA A 101 -3.20 -12.90 -0.53
CA ALA A 101 -2.12 -13.65 -1.19
C ALA A 101 -2.64 -14.90 -1.92
N ALA A 102 -3.63 -15.60 -1.37
CA ALA A 102 -4.26 -16.74 -2.03
C ALA A 102 -4.97 -16.32 -3.33
N ASP A 103 -5.75 -15.23 -3.30
CA ASP A 103 -6.44 -14.71 -4.49
C ASP A 103 -5.45 -14.23 -5.57
N LEU A 104 -4.36 -13.58 -5.15
CA LEU A 104 -3.27 -13.16 -6.04
C LEU A 104 -2.55 -14.36 -6.67
N GLY A 105 -2.28 -15.42 -5.89
CA GLY A 105 -1.72 -16.68 -6.39
C GLY A 105 -2.62 -17.36 -7.42
N GLU A 106 -3.94 -17.37 -7.21
CA GLU A 106 -4.91 -17.87 -8.19
C GLU A 106 -4.89 -17.03 -9.49
N ALA A 107 -4.56 -15.74 -9.40
CA ALA A 107 -4.38 -14.86 -10.55
C ALA A 107 -3.00 -15.00 -11.24
N GLY A 108 -2.15 -15.90 -10.75
CA GLY A 108 -0.82 -16.16 -11.33
C GLY A 108 0.31 -15.27 -10.79
N VAL A 109 0.05 -14.51 -9.72
CA VAL A 109 1.07 -13.65 -9.08
C VAL A 109 2.04 -14.49 -8.26
N SER A 110 3.33 -14.24 -8.43
CA SER A 110 4.43 -14.71 -7.59
C SER A 110 5.50 -13.64 -7.49
N HIS A 111 6.40 -13.71 -6.52
CA HIS A 111 7.42 -12.69 -6.29
C HIS A 111 8.40 -12.47 -7.45
N ASP A 112 8.54 -13.44 -8.34
CA ASP A 112 9.43 -13.40 -9.50
C ASP A 112 8.76 -12.94 -10.80
N LYS A 113 7.49 -12.51 -10.72
CA LYS A 113 6.72 -12.02 -11.87
C LYS A 113 6.51 -10.52 -11.80
N THR A 114 6.69 -9.85 -12.92
CA THR A 114 6.25 -8.46 -13.08
C THR A 114 4.72 -8.40 -13.09
N VAL A 115 4.13 -7.57 -12.24
CA VAL A 115 2.67 -7.39 -12.15
C VAL A 115 2.27 -6.02 -12.67
N VAL A 116 1.32 -5.99 -13.60
CA VAL A 116 0.70 -4.73 -14.05
C VAL A 116 -0.77 -4.74 -13.67
N VAL A 117 -1.20 -3.70 -12.96
CA VAL A 117 -2.60 -3.52 -12.55
C VAL A 117 -3.23 -2.40 -13.36
N TYR A 118 -4.45 -2.62 -13.83
CA TYR A 118 -5.26 -1.55 -14.42
C TYR A 118 -6.71 -1.60 -13.94
N ASP A 119 -7.40 -0.48 -14.11
CA ASP A 119 -8.82 -0.34 -13.78
C ASP A 119 -9.63 0.30 -14.94
N ALA A 120 -10.84 0.75 -14.64
CA ALA A 120 -11.72 1.42 -15.61
C ALA A 120 -11.16 2.76 -16.13
N GLY A 121 -10.10 3.27 -15.52
CA GLY A 121 -9.49 4.58 -15.72
C GLY A 121 -9.43 5.36 -14.40
N HIS A 122 -8.67 6.43 -14.37
CA HIS A 122 -8.35 7.25 -13.20
C HIS A 122 -7.34 6.66 -12.20
N GLY A 123 -7.02 5.36 -12.25
CA GLY A 123 -6.03 4.74 -11.38
C GLY A 123 -6.48 4.53 -9.92
N LEU A 124 -7.75 4.77 -9.57
CA LEU A 124 -8.23 4.69 -8.20
C LEU A 124 -8.14 3.27 -7.61
N TRP A 125 -8.75 2.32 -8.31
CA TRP A 125 -8.78 0.96 -7.84
C TRP A 125 -7.45 0.25 -8.10
N SER A 126 -6.83 0.49 -9.24
CA SER A 126 -5.51 -0.07 -9.51
C SER A 126 -4.47 0.38 -8.50
N SER A 127 -4.50 1.63 -8.03
CA SER A 127 -3.66 2.11 -6.93
C SER A 127 -3.92 1.38 -5.60
N ARG A 128 -5.17 1.00 -5.34
CA ARG A 128 -5.52 0.24 -4.13
C ARG A 128 -4.84 -1.14 -4.14
N LEU A 129 -4.89 -1.85 -5.26
CA LEU A 129 -4.23 -3.14 -5.39
C LEU A 129 -2.71 -3.00 -5.46
N PHE A 130 -2.19 -1.95 -6.10
CA PHE A 130 -0.76 -1.63 -6.11
C PHE A 130 -0.20 -1.51 -4.69
N TRP A 131 -0.83 -0.68 -3.84
CA TRP A 131 -0.45 -0.54 -2.44
C TRP A 131 -0.53 -1.86 -1.68
N ALA A 132 -1.58 -2.65 -1.89
CA ALA A 132 -1.73 -3.95 -1.26
C ALA A 132 -0.61 -4.92 -1.66
N LEU A 133 -0.22 -4.96 -2.94
CA LEU A 133 0.90 -5.76 -3.44
C LEU A 133 2.24 -5.32 -2.82
N GLU A 134 2.52 -4.02 -2.76
CA GLU A 134 3.72 -3.51 -2.09
C GLU A 134 3.70 -3.84 -0.59
N TYR A 135 2.57 -3.68 0.10
CA TYR A 135 2.42 -4.06 1.50
C TYR A 135 2.67 -5.56 1.73
N LEU A 136 2.18 -6.42 0.84
CA LEU A 136 2.39 -7.88 0.87
C LEU A 136 3.81 -8.29 0.45
N GLY A 137 4.67 -7.33 0.11
CA GLY A 137 6.08 -7.56 -0.16
C GLY A 137 6.43 -7.80 -1.62
N HIS A 138 5.50 -7.58 -2.56
CA HIS A 138 5.83 -7.61 -3.98
C HIS A 138 6.68 -6.40 -4.35
N SER A 139 7.74 -6.59 -5.16
CA SER A 139 8.74 -5.57 -5.48
C SER A 139 8.70 -5.07 -6.92
N ASP A 140 7.94 -5.73 -7.78
CA ASP A 140 7.89 -5.43 -9.23
C ASP A 140 6.42 -5.27 -9.68
N VAL A 141 5.83 -4.12 -9.26
CA VAL A 141 4.42 -3.78 -9.49
C VAL A 141 4.31 -2.48 -10.25
N HIS A 142 3.50 -2.46 -11.29
CA HIS A 142 3.26 -1.30 -12.14
C HIS A 142 1.77 -1.02 -12.30
N LEU A 143 1.45 0.21 -12.67
CA LEU A 143 0.10 0.63 -13.05
C LEU A 143 0.06 1.01 -14.53
N LEU A 144 -0.91 0.49 -15.27
CA LEU A 144 -1.22 1.03 -16.59
C LEU A 144 -1.84 2.43 -16.42
N ASP A 145 -1.06 3.47 -16.70
CA ASP A 145 -1.49 4.85 -16.53
C ASP A 145 -2.69 5.18 -17.45
N GLY A 146 -3.80 5.59 -16.83
CA GLY A 146 -5.07 5.84 -17.47
C GLY A 146 -5.92 4.58 -17.76
N GLY A 147 -5.48 3.40 -17.31
CA GLY A 147 -6.25 2.15 -17.35
C GLY A 147 -6.73 1.74 -18.72
N ILE A 148 -7.86 1.00 -18.78
CA ILE A 148 -8.44 0.53 -20.06
C ILE A 148 -8.81 1.68 -21.03
N LYS A 149 -9.05 2.89 -20.53
CA LYS A 149 -9.35 4.04 -21.38
C LYS A 149 -8.12 4.49 -22.16
N ALA A 150 -6.95 4.57 -21.50
CA ALA A 150 -5.69 4.88 -22.16
C ALA A 150 -5.33 3.82 -23.20
N TRP A 151 -5.55 2.54 -22.91
CA TRP A 151 -5.37 1.44 -23.86
C TRP A 151 -6.17 1.65 -25.16
N LYS A 152 -7.48 1.93 -25.01
CA LYS A 152 -8.36 2.23 -26.14
C LYS A 152 -7.94 3.49 -26.92
N GLN A 153 -7.55 4.55 -26.21
CA GLN A 153 -7.10 5.81 -26.81
C GLN A 153 -5.81 5.65 -27.62
N ALA A 154 -4.92 4.74 -27.18
CA ALA A 154 -3.71 4.37 -27.90
C ALA A 154 -3.98 3.52 -29.16
N GLY A 155 -5.24 3.09 -29.38
CA GLY A 155 -5.67 2.35 -30.56
C GLY A 155 -5.48 0.84 -30.45
N PHE A 156 -5.22 0.31 -29.28
CA PHE A 156 -5.13 -1.12 -29.03
C PHE A 156 -6.52 -1.76 -28.92
N GLU A 157 -6.63 -2.98 -29.41
CA GLU A 157 -7.87 -3.74 -29.39
C GLU A 157 -8.10 -4.40 -28.03
N LEU A 158 -9.34 -4.62 -27.69
CA LEU A 158 -9.77 -5.44 -26.55
C LEU A 158 -10.11 -6.85 -27.03
N THR A 159 -10.16 -7.79 -26.10
CA THR A 159 -10.63 -9.16 -26.33
C THR A 159 -11.75 -9.50 -25.34
N ASP A 160 -12.61 -10.43 -25.71
CA ASP A 160 -13.56 -11.14 -24.85
C ASP A 160 -13.07 -12.57 -24.49
N GLU A 161 -11.89 -12.94 -24.99
CA GLU A 161 -11.28 -14.24 -24.76
C GLU A 161 -10.67 -14.31 -23.36
N VAL A 162 -11.29 -15.11 -22.47
CA VAL A 162 -10.88 -15.24 -21.07
C VAL A 162 -9.59 -16.04 -20.96
N THR A 163 -8.56 -15.42 -20.40
CA THR A 163 -7.32 -16.09 -20.03
C THR A 163 -7.49 -16.77 -18.67
N VAL A 164 -7.09 -18.03 -18.57
CA VAL A 164 -6.98 -18.75 -17.29
C VAL A 164 -5.50 -18.77 -16.92
N PRO A 165 -5.08 -18.02 -15.90
CA PRO A 165 -3.68 -17.99 -15.51
C PRO A 165 -3.25 -19.33 -14.90
N ASP A 166 -1.99 -19.67 -15.05
CA ASP A 166 -1.37 -20.74 -14.25
C ASP A 166 -1.26 -20.24 -12.80
N ARG A 167 -1.88 -20.97 -11.87
CA ARG A 167 -1.77 -20.69 -10.45
C ARG A 167 -0.31 -20.64 -10.03
N ALA A 168 0.03 -19.64 -9.21
CA ALA A 168 1.34 -19.47 -8.61
C ALA A 168 1.27 -19.47 -7.07
N ASP A 169 2.40 -19.66 -6.42
CA ASP A 169 2.52 -19.52 -4.97
C ASP A 169 2.99 -18.09 -4.66
N PHE A 170 2.16 -17.35 -3.93
CA PHE A 170 2.48 -16.03 -3.44
C PHE A 170 2.36 -16.00 -1.92
N GLU A 171 3.50 -15.97 -1.22
CA GLU A 171 3.55 -15.89 0.24
C GLU A 171 3.76 -14.44 0.69
N PRO A 172 2.93 -13.88 1.60
CA PRO A 172 3.08 -12.50 2.03
C PRO A 172 4.41 -12.29 2.78
N ARG A 173 5.13 -11.22 2.40
CA ARG A 173 6.36 -10.74 3.05
C ARG A 173 6.13 -9.30 3.49
N LEU A 174 5.39 -9.11 4.59
CA LEU A 174 4.80 -7.84 4.95
C LEU A 174 5.82 -6.70 5.12
N ARG A 175 5.60 -5.61 4.40
CA ARG A 175 6.22 -4.31 4.66
C ARG A 175 5.30 -3.53 5.60
N GLU A 176 5.30 -3.90 6.87
CA GLU A 176 4.35 -3.39 7.87
C GLU A 176 4.32 -1.87 7.99
N ALA A 177 5.43 -1.20 7.70
CA ALA A 177 5.51 0.25 7.71
C ALA A 177 4.56 0.93 6.71
N LEU A 178 4.18 0.26 5.62
CA LEU A 178 3.31 0.83 4.59
C LEU A 178 1.84 0.93 5.01
N LEU A 179 1.44 0.17 6.03
CA LEU A 179 0.09 0.20 6.61
C LEU A 179 0.11 0.91 7.96
N VAL A 180 -0.55 2.05 8.05
CA VAL A 180 -0.74 2.78 9.30
C VAL A 180 -2.04 2.33 9.96
N LYS A 181 -1.97 2.03 11.25
CA LYS A 181 -3.12 1.73 12.10
C LYS A 181 -3.52 2.96 12.91
N GLN A 182 -4.75 2.98 13.39
CA GLN A 182 -5.30 4.07 14.20
C GLN A 182 -4.45 4.43 15.41
N ASP A 183 -4.00 3.44 16.19
CA ASP A 183 -3.18 3.66 17.39
C ASP A 183 -1.87 4.39 17.06
N TYR A 184 -1.19 3.95 15.96
CA TYR A 184 0.04 4.59 15.52
C TYR A 184 -0.19 6.05 15.11
N LEU A 185 -1.31 6.33 14.44
CA LEU A 185 -1.65 7.70 14.05
C LEU A 185 -2.01 8.57 15.26
N LEU A 186 -2.74 8.01 16.26
CA LEU A 186 -3.03 8.68 17.52
C LEU A 186 -1.77 9.06 18.31
N GLU A 187 -0.79 8.17 18.36
CA GLU A 187 0.49 8.42 19.04
C GLU A 187 1.33 9.51 18.37
N ASN A 188 1.14 9.73 17.06
CA ASN A 188 1.95 10.63 16.26
C ASN A 188 1.20 11.87 15.74
N ILE A 189 -0.04 12.07 16.16
CA ILE A 189 -0.90 13.16 15.64
C ILE A 189 -0.32 14.58 15.95
N GLU A 190 0.47 14.72 17.01
CA GLU A 190 1.11 15.98 17.39
C GLU A 190 2.57 16.09 16.87
N ASN A 191 3.04 15.11 16.09
CA ASN A 191 4.39 15.10 15.58
C ASN A 191 4.50 16.00 14.33
N GLU A 192 5.21 17.12 14.45
CA GLU A 192 5.37 18.10 13.37
C GLU A 192 6.14 17.57 12.16
N ASP A 193 6.94 16.50 12.33
CA ASP A 193 7.67 15.86 11.23
C ASP A 193 6.76 14.96 10.37
N PHE A 194 5.58 14.60 10.87
CA PHE A 194 4.58 13.84 10.13
C PHE A 194 3.80 14.72 9.15
N ALA A 195 3.55 14.21 7.96
CA ALA A 195 2.57 14.77 7.05
C ALA A 195 1.33 13.86 7.04
N ILE A 196 0.21 14.30 7.59
CA ILE A 196 -1.08 13.61 7.51
C ILE A 196 -1.87 14.25 6.36
N LEU A 197 -2.08 13.50 5.28
CA LEU A 197 -2.73 13.99 4.06
C LEU A 197 -4.15 13.42 3.97
N ASP A 198 -5.14 14.25 4.32
CA ASP A 198 -6.55 13.92 4.10
C ASP A 198 -6.92 14.27 2.65
N VAL A 199 -7.11 13.24 1.83
CA VAL A 199 -7.31 13.43 0.39
C VAL A 199 -8.79 13.41 -0.02
N ARG A 200 -9.69 13.57 0.95
CA ARG A 200 -11.13 13.76 0.72
C ARG A 200 -11.44 15.10 0.06
N SER A 201 -12.69 15.31 -0.27
CA SER A 201 -13.12 16.63 -0.73
C SER A 201 -13.00 17.69 0.40
N PRO A 202 -12.89 18.99 0.06
CA PRO A 202 -12.91 20.04 1.07
C PRO A 202 -14.16 20.01 1.96
N GLU A 203 -15.31 19.63 1.41
CA GLU A 203 -16.59 19.55 2.14
C GLU A 203 -16.62 18.37 3.11
N GLU A 204 -16.01 17.23 2.74
CA GLU A 204 -15.80 16.08 3.65
C GLU A 204 -14.83 16.45 4.79
N TYR A 205 -13.74 17.16 4.46
CA TYR A 205 -12.69 17.58 5.40
C TYR A 205 -13.20 18.61 6.40
N SER A 206 -13.86 19.68 5.94
CA SER A 206 -14.43 20.73 6.80
C SER A 206 -15.56 20.21 7.71
N GLY A 207 -16.19 19.08 7.32
CA GLY A 207 -17.33 18.52 8.01
C GLY A 207 -18.68 19.01 7.51
N GLU A 208 -18.72 19.73 6.39
CA GLU A 208 -19.96 20.10 5.71
C GLU A 208 -20.67 18.87 5.13
N GLU A 209 -19.91 17.93 4.54
CA GLU A 209 -20.42 16.63 4.08
C GLU A 209 -20.14 15.56 5.12
N LYS A 210 -21.20 14.96 5.68
CA LYS A 210 -21.11 13.88 6.67
C LYS A 210 -21.18 12.51 6.00
N ARG A 211 -20.14 11.67 6.22
CA ARG A 211 -20.09 10.28 5.71
C ARG A 211 -19.88 9.22 6.79
N SER A 212 -19.60 9.62 8.03
CA SER A 212 -19.44 8.75 9.18
C SER A 212 -20.29 9.29 10.35
N GLU A 213 -20.29 8.66 11.51
CA GLU A 213 -21.06 9.14 12.68
C GLU A 213 -20.66 10.56 13.09
N ARG A 214 -19.37 10.89 12.93
CA ARG A 214 -18.85 12.24 13.19
C ARG A 214 -18.26 12.81 11.90
N ASN A 215 -18.28 14.12 11.77
CA ASN A 215 -17.77 14.87 10.64
C ASN A 215 -16.60 15.79 11.05
N GLY A 216 -15.78 16.18 10.10
CA GLY A 216 -14.54 16.94 10.30
C GLY A 216 -13.32 16.16 9.79
N HIS A 217 -12.16 16.37 10.41
CA HIS A 217 -10.91 15.78 10.00
C HIS A 217 -10.02 15.40 11.20
N ILE A 218 -8.96 14.64 10.95
CA ILE A 218 -7.94 14.33 11.94
C ILE A 218 -7.17 15.60 12.27
N PRO A 219 -6.97 15.97 13.56
CA PRO A 219 -6.16 17.13 13.91
C PRO A 219 -4.79 17.11 13.24
N ASN A 220 -4.29 18.25 12.81
CA ASN A 220 -3.04 18.45 12.07
C ASN A 220 -2.99 17.81 10.65
N ALA A 221 -4.06 17.18 10.18
CA ALA A 221 -4.14 16.76 8.79
C ALA A 221 -4.26 17.97 7.85
N VAL A 222 -3.64 17.85 6.68
CA VAL A 222 -3.74 18.84 5.60
C VAL A 222 -4.64 18.28 4.50
N ASN A 223 -5.61 19.07 4.05
CA ASN A 223 -6.49 18.65 2.96
C ASN A 223 -5.84 18.84 1.59
N VAL A 224 -5.67 17.73 0.88
CA VAL A 224 -5.21 17.71 -0.53
C VAL A 224 -6.13 16.80 -1.32
N ASN A 225 -7.19 17.33 -1.90
CA ASN A 225 -8.12 16.49 -2.66
C ASN A 225 -7.38 15.65 -3.69
N TRP A 226 -7.59 14.31 -3.68
CA TRP A 226 -6.96 13.34 -4.58
C TRP A 226 -7.04 13.72 -6.07
N THR A 227 -8.06 14.50 -6.47
CA THR A 227 -8.20 14.98 -7.86
C THR A 227 -7.04 15.87 -8.30
N LYS A 228 -6.25 16.42 -7.36
CA LYS A 228 -5.02 17.15 -7.65
C LYS A 228 -3.93 16.27 -8.28
N ASN A 229 -4.02 14.96 -8.13
CA ASN A 229 -3.11 14.01 -8.78
C ASN A 229 -3.42 13.81 -10.27
N ARG A 230 -4.50 14.40 -10.78
CA ARG A 230 -4.96 14.27 -12.15
C ARG A 230 -4.75 15.57 -12.93
N PRO A 231 -4.60 15.52 -14.27
CA PRO A 231 -4.45 16.72 -15.08
C PRO A 231 -5.60 17.72 -14.88
N GLU A 232 -5.29 19.00 -14.95
CA GLU A 232 -6.32 20.04 -14.93
C GLU A 232 -7.27 19.90 -16.13
N GLY A 233 -8.57 20.04 -15.87
CA GLY A 233 -9.60 19.82 -16.89
C GLY A 233 -10.05 18.38 -17.04
N GLY A 234 -9.49 17.47 -16.26
CA GLY A 234 -9.80 16.05 -16.26
C GLY A 234 -8.88 15.26 -17.18
N GLY A 235 -8.87 13.97 -17.02
CA GLY A 235 -8.03 13.01 -17.73
C GLY A 235 -8.04 11.70 -16.95
N GLU A 236 -7.56 10.64 -17.57
CA GLU A 236 -7.54 9.32 -16.92
C GLU A 236 -6.18 9.04 -16.27
N SER A 237 -5.13 9.67 -16.76
CA SER A 237 -3.74 9.50 -16.30
C SER A 237 -3.44 10.28 -15.03
N PHE A 238 -2.35 9.91 -14.38
CA PHE A 238 -1.72 10.79 -13.40
C PHE A 238 -1.22 12.08 -14.06
N ARG A 239 -1.12 13.12 -13.25
CA ARG A 239 -0.51 14.39 -13.66
C ARG A 239 0.98 14.16 -13.97
N PRO A 240 1.56 14.91 -14.93
CA PRO A 240 3.02 14.88 -15.14
C PRO A 240 3.80 15.11 -13.85
N VAL A 241 4.94 14.42 -13.70
CA VAL A 241 5.72 14.38 -12.45
C VAL A 241 6.07 15.79 -11.92
N GLU A 242 6.46 16.72 -12.81
CA GLU A 242 6.81 18.08 -12.45
C GLU A 242 5.60 18.87 -11.91
N GLU A 243 4.41 18.64 -12.48
CA GLU A 243 3.17 19.28 -12.02
C GLU A 243 2.68 18.62 -10.73
N LEU A 244 2.89 17.30 -10.59
CA LEU A 244 2.55 16.55 -9.39
C LEU A 244 3.44 16.97 -8.21
N ALA A 245 4.74 17.15 -8.45
CA ALA A 245 5.67 17.66 -7.44
C ALA A 245 5.23 19.01 -6.86
N ALA A 246 4.77 19.93 -7.71
CA ALA A 246 4.28 21.25 -7.28
C ALA A 246 3.05 21.17 -6.36
N VAL A 247 2.27 20.09 -6.40
CA VAL A 247 1.10 19.88 -5.50
C VAL A 247 1.57 19.61 -4.07
N TYR A 248 2.69 18.90 -3.89
CA TYR A 248 3.12 18.38 -2.58
C TYR A 248 4.32 19.12 -2.00
N GLU A 249 5.07 19.92 -2.80
CA GLU A 249 6.29 20.59 -2.39
C GLU A 249 6.12 21.40 -1.10
N GLU A 250 5.12 22.29 -1.04
CA GLU A 250 4.86 23.14 0.13
C GLU A 250 4.41 22.34 1.36
N ILE A 251 3.66 21.24 1.14
CA ILE A 251 3.08 20.43 2.22
C ILE A 251 4.14 19.56 2.88
N LEU A 252 5.09 19.08 2.09
CA LEU A 252 6.14 18.15 2.53
C LEU A 252 7.46 18.86 2.86
N GLU A 253 7.55 20.20 2.61
CA GLU A 253 8.73 20.97 2.95
C GLU A 253 9.07 20.90 4.44
N GLY A 254 10.28 20.47 4.76
CA GLY A 254 10.75 20.35 6.14
C GLY A 254 10.18 19.17 6.92
N LYS A 255 9.41 18.28 6.31
CA LYS A 255 8.95 17.04 6.91
C LYS A 255 10.00 15.95 6.71
N GLU A 256 10.53 15.41 7.81
CA GLU A 256 11.53 14.33 7.80
C GLU A 256 10.89 12.95 8.10
N GLY A 257 9.64 12.93 8.57
CA GLY A 257 8.88 11.72 8.88
C GLY A 257 8.00 11.25 7.72
N PRO A 258 7.17 10.23 7.96
CA PRO A 258 6.32 9.65 6.93
C PRO A 258 5.24 10.60 6.43
N ALA A 259 4.89 10.44 5.15
CA ALA A 259 3.70 11.03 4.55
C ALA A 259 2.56 9.99 4.59
N VAL A 260 1.61 10.19 5.50
CA VAL A 260 0.48 9.28 5.73
C VAL A 260 -0.74 9.78 4.98
N THR A 261 -1.24 9.00 4.04
CA THR A 261 -2.44 9.33 3.27
C THR A 261 -3.67 8.66 3.84
N LEU A 262 -4.81 9.32 3.81
CA LEU A 262 -6.11 8.77 4.17
C LEU A 262 -7.24 9.38 3.33
N CYS A 263 -8.38 8.68 3.26
CA CYS A 263 -9.59 9.25 2.68
C CYS A 263 -10.84 8.81 3.45
N GLN A 264 -11.90 8.36 2.79
CA GLN A 264 -13.05 7.74 3.47
C GLN A 264 -12.78 6.25 3.79
N THR A 265 -12.30 5.47 2.81
CA THR A 265 -12.15 4.00 2.87
C THR A 265 -10.87 3.52 2.18
N GLY A 266 -9.78 4.25 2.25
CA GLY A 266 -8.46 3.87 1.77
C GLY A 266 -8.20 3.99 0.25
N VAL A 267 -9.23 3.99 -0.62
CA VAL A 267 -9.05 3.94 -2.09
C VAL A 267 -8.41 5.21 -2.66
N ARG A 268 -8.97 6.39 -2.35
CA ARG A 268 -8.40 7.69 -2.75
C ARG A 268 -7.06 7.95 -2.06
N GLY A 269 -6.90 7.43 -0.81
CA GLY A 269 -5.64 7.45 -0.08
C GLY A 269 -4.56 6.67 -0.81
N ALA A 270 -4.87 5.46 -1.28
CA ALA A 270 -3.95 4.65 -2.07
C ALA A 270 -3.55 5.33 -3.40
N HIS A 271 -4.46 6.04 -4.05
CA HIS A 271 -4.12 6.84 -5.24
C HIS A 271 -3.08 7.92 -4.93
N THR A 272 -3.21 8.60 -3.80
CA THR A 272 -2.23 9.60 -3.36
C THR A 272 -0.93 8.94 -2.87
N TYR A 273 -1.01 7.76 -2.25
CA TYR A 273 0.17 6.94 -1.96
C TYR A 273 0.99 6.69 -3.22
N VAL A 274 0.35 6.24 -4.32
CA VAL A 274 1.05 6.04 -5.61
C VAL A 274 1.63 7.34 -6.13
N ALA A 275 0.92 8.47 -6.04
CA ALA A 275 1.44 9.78 -6.45
C ALA A 275 2.72 10.15 -5.69
N LEU A 276 2.77 9.91 -4.38
CA LEU A 276 3.97 10.13 -3.55
C LEU A 276 5.10 9.17 -3.92
N ARG A 277 4.79 7.90 -4.20
CA ARG A 277 5.76 6.91 -4.66
C ARG A 277 6.41 7.33 -6.01
N VAL A 278 5.59 7.80 -6.96
CA VAL A 278 6.05 8.34 -8.26
C VAL A 278 6.96 9.56 -8.08
N LEU A 279 6.74 10.36 -7.03
CA LEU A 279 7.61 11.48 -6.65
C LEU A 279 8.89 11.06 -5.90
N GLY A 280 9.05 9.77 -5.60
CA GLY A 280 10.22 9.24 -4.89
C GLY A 280 10.15 9.36 -3.37
N HIS A 281 8.96 9.57 -2.78
CA HIS A 281 8.78 9.53 -1.34
C HIS A 281 8.78 8.08 -0.86
N GLU A 282 9.92 7.62 -0.35
CA GLU A 282 10.11 6.24 0.11
C GLU A 282 9.28 5.92 1.37
N ASP A 283 9.02 6.93 2.22
CA ASP A 283 8.23 6.77 3.46
C ASP A 283 6.77 7.26 3.29
N ALA A 284 6.19 7.02 2.10
CA ALA A 284 4.76 7.14 1.89
C ALA A 284 4.03 5.96 2.55
N ARG A 285 2.91 6.22 3.25
CA ARG A 285 2.13 5.22 3.97
C ARG A 285 0.64 5.45 3.79
N LEU A 286 -0.16 4.40 3.98
CA LEU A 286 -1.62 4.50 3.95
C LEU A 286 -2.20 4.18 5.33
N TYR A 287 -3.02 5.08 5.86
CA TYR A 287 -3.93 4.76 6.95
C TYR A 287 -5.16 4.07 6.36
N ASP A 288 -5.17 2.74 6.44
CA ASP A 288 -6.13 1.89 5.74
C ASP A 288 -7.56 2.11 6.22
N GLY A 289 -7.81 2.14 7.55
CA GLY A 289 -9.12 2.39 8.13
C GLY A 289 -9.71 3.77 7.80
N SER A 290 -8.84 4.74 7.50
CA SER A 290 -9.23 6.06 7.00
C SER A 290 -10.29 6.73 7.88
N TRP A 291 -11.12 7.60 7.30
CA TRP A 291 -12.19 8.27 8.02
C TRP A 291 -13.34 7.32 8.43
N GLU A 292 -13.50 6.21 7.72
CA GLU A 292 -14.50 5.19 8.08
C GLU A 292 -14.23 4.61 9.47
N GLU A 293 -12.98 4.35 9.81
CA GLU A 293 -12.60 3.93 11.15
C GLU A 293 -12.58 5.12 12.11
N TRP A 294 -11.84 6.19 11.80
CA TRP A 294 -11.61 7.32 12.67
C TRP A 294 -12.90 8.08 13.03
N GLY A 295 -13.73 8.40 12.04
CA GLY A 295 -14.96 9.15 12.21
C GLY A 295 -16.08 8.40 12.92
N ASN A 296 -16.00 7.08 12.98
CA ASN A 296 -16.97 6.23 13.69
C ASN A 296 -16.52 5.84 15.10
N ASP A 297 -15.23 5.99 15.43
CA ASP A 297 -14.74 5.75 16.79
C ASP A 297 -14.95 7.00 17.67
N PRO A 298 -15.78 6.93 18.75
CA PRO A 298 -16.07 8.09 19.60
C PRO A 298 -14.84 8.60 20.38
N ASP A 299 -13.79 7.79 20.53
CA ASP A 299 -12.63 8.12 21.37
C ASP A 299 -11.52 8.84 20.59
N THR A 300 -11.60 8.90 19.24
CA THR A 300 -10.62 9.63 18.42
C THR A 300 -10.87 11.15 18.45
N PRO A 301 -9.82 11.99 18.46
CA PRO A 301 -9.95 13.43 18.37
C PRO A 301 -10.37 13.87 16.95
N ILE A 302 -11.18 14.93 16.87
CA ILE A 302 -11.64 15.52 15.60
C ILE A 302 -11.42 17.02 15.64
N ALA A 303 -10.91 17.57 14.53
CA ALA A 303 -10.93 18.99 14.23
C ALA A 303 -12.03 19.31 13.20
N GLN A 304 -12.50 20.57 13.24
CA GLN A 304 -13.44 21.13 12.26
C GLN A 304 -12.98 22.54 11.94
N ASP A 305 -12.96 22.89 10.69
CA ASP A 305 -12.81 24.28 10.28
C ASP A 305 -14.13 25.01 10.56
N GLY A 306 -14.10 25.95 11.52
CA GLY A 306 -15.25 26.72 11.97
C GLY A 306 -15.68 27.82 11.02
#